data_35bb858d07af220dbd9afcbf2c4cf502
#
_entry.id   35bb858d07af220dbd9afcbf2c4cf502
#
_cell.length_a   1.000
_cell.length_b   1.000
_cell.length_c   1.000
_cell.angle_alpha   90.00
_cell.angle_beta   90.00
_cell.angle_gamma   90.00
#
_symmetry.space_group_name_H-M   'P 1'
#
loop_
_entity.id
_entity.type
_entity.pdbx_description
1 polymer ?
#
loop_
_entity_poly.entity_id
_entity_poly.type
_entity_poly.pdbx_seq_one_letter_code
_entity_poly.pdbx_strand_id
1 'polypeptide(L)'
;MRLLAPYITIILFIIGCSSGSTEYTLNGTIDLEDGQSVLLLGVDDHSQLMPIDTVKVEAGTFSFSGSAKYPEMHYLNFEGVRSLLPLVLEPGTITVQAIKDSIQNASVRGTKSNLDVSQFLEEVSTFNMALREISFELRNAMLLKDSLNISDLQDQYDNMVAKLTDFELSYITDNPDSYVSSLILEQQVTSGQMDSAEAQILYDQLDGNIKKTKSGQNIQKLLNPEEVQENKESPEVGEVAPDFQAPSPEGKLVSLYDTKKKFTVIDFWASWCKPCRDQSPELIDLYNNYQSK
;
A
#
# COMPACT_ATOMS: atom_id res chain seq x y z
N MET A 1 8.59 -75.44 -20.65
CA MET A 1 8.79 -74.09 -21.21
C MET A 1 7.67 -73.20 -20.72
N ARG A 2 7.94 -72.35 -19.70
CA ARG A 2 6.98 -71.35 -19.20
C ARG A 2 7.39 -70.02 -19.80
N LEU A 3 6.53 -69.43 -20.61
CA LEU A 3 6.67 -68.09 -21.19
C LEU A 3 6.30 -67.07 -20.12
N LEU A 4 7.29 -66.26 -19.69
CA LEU A 4 7.11 -65.08 -18.90
C LEU A 4 6.73 -63.90 -19.83
N ALA A 5 5.53 -63.38 -19.70
CA ALA A 5 5.09 -62.14 -20.36
C ALA A 5 5.57 -60.95 -19.55
N PRO A 6 6.18 -59.93 -20.14
CA PRO A 6 6.55 -58.69 -19.42
C PRO A 6 5.31 -57.81 -19.26
N TYR A 7 4.97 -57.49 -18.03
CA TYR A 7 4.00 -56.42 -17.70
C TYR A 7 4.65 -55.06 -17.97
N ILE A 8 4.22 -54.40 -19.03
CA ILE A 8 4.55 -53.00 -19.29
C ILE A 8 3.62 -52.14 -18.41
N THR A 9 4.16 -51.59 -17.33
CA THR A 9 3.45 -50.60 -16.50
C THR A 9 3.52 -49.26 -17.23
N ILE A 10 2.41 -48.84 -17.84
CA ILE A 10 2.24 -47.50 -18.41
C ILE A 10 2.06 -46.53 -17.23
N ILE A 11 3.10 -45.73 -16.92
CA ILE A 11 3.00 -44.60 -16.02
C ILE A 11 2.31 -43.47 -16.77
N LEU A 12 1.04 -43.23 -16.51
CA LEU A 12 0.29 -42.07 -16.99
C LEU A 12 0.82 -40.82 -16.24
N PHE A 13 1.66 -40.05 -16.90
CA PHE A 13 1.96 -38.69 -16.48
C PHE A 13 0.68 -37.83 -16.67
N ILE A 14 -0.04 -37.60 -15.60
CA ILE A 14 -1.10 -36.59 -15.59
C ILE A 14 -0.39 -35.23 -15.60
N ILE A 15 -0.28 -34.63 -16.78
CA ILE A 15 0.05 -33.22 -16.94
C ILE A 15 -1.20 -32.47 -16.43
N GLY A 16 -1.22 -32.16 -15.15
CA GLY A 16 -2.20 -31.24 -14.57
C GLY A 16 -1.99 -29.87 -15.23
N CYS A 17 -2.96 -29.39 -16.01
CA CYS A 17 -3.07 -27.99 -16.34
C CYS A 17 -3.10 -27.22 -15.03
N SER A 18 -2.02 -26.52 -14.72
CA SER A 18 -1.95 -25.54 -13.66
C SER A 18 -2.81 -24.34 -14.07
N SER A 19 -4.11 -24.39 -13.79
CA SER A 19 -4.85 -23.15 -13.53
C SER A 19 -4.12 -22.50 -12.36
N GLY A 20 -3.53 -21.30 -12.55
CA GLY A 20 -2.70 -20.65 -11.55
C GLY A 20 -3.41 -20.67 -10.19
N SER A 21 -2.80 -21.31 -9.21
CA SER A 21 -3.29 -21.31 -7.83
C SER A 21 -3.37 -19.88 -7.34
N THR A 22 -4.45 -19.50 -6.69
CA THR A 22 -4.57 -18.23 -5.97
C THR A 22 -4.18 -18.35 -4.49
N GLU A 23 -3.88 -19.59 -4.05
CA GLU A 23 -3.58 -19.87 -2.66
C GLU A 23 -2.19 -19.38 -2.25
N TYR A 24 -2.12 -18.75 -1.07
CA TYR A 24 -0.86 -18.46 -0.41
C TYR A 24 -0.76 -19.17 0.94
N THR A 25 0.48 -19.42 1.35
CA THR A 25 0.83 -19.83 2.71
C THR A 25 1.97 -18.93 3.18
N LEU A 26 1.77 -18.23 4.30
CA LEU A 26 2.78 -17.41 4.94
C LEU A 26 3.23 -18.11 6.21
N ASN A 27 4.49 -18.50 6.27
CA ASN A 27 5.11 -19.14 7.43
C ASN A 27 6.17 -18.21 8.02
N GLY A 28 6.15 -18.01 9.32
CA GLY A 28 7.07 -17.11 9.98
C GLY A 28 7.71 -17.68 11.23
N THR A 29 8.89 -17.16 11.54
CA THR A 29 9.59 -17.36 12.82
C THR A 29 9.83 -16.02 13.47
N ILE A 30 9.65 -15.95 14.81
CA ILE A 30 9.89 -14.76 15.62
C ILE A 30 10.14 -15.17 17.07
N ASP A 31 11.00 -14.43 17.75
CA ASP A 31 11.35 -14.62 19.16
C ASP A 31 10.33 -13.97 20.13
N LEU A 32 9.05 -14.29 19.92
CA LEU A 32 7.96 -13.95 20.82
C LEU A 32 7.61 -15.15 21.73
N GLU A 33 7.00 -14.86 22.88
CA GLU A 33 6.49 -15.89 23.78
C GLU A 33 5.26 -16.59 23.16
N ASP A 34 5.09 -17.87 23.49
CA ASP A 34 3.92 -18.64 23.07
C ASP A 34 2.63 -17.96 23.52
N GLY A 35 1.66 -17.90 22.63
CA GLY A 35 0.37 -17.26 22.87
C GLY A 35 0.32 -15.76 22.54
N GLN A 36 1.43 -15.09 22.26
CA GLN A 36 1.43 -13.73 21.74
C GLN A 36 0.85 -13.67 20.32
N SER A 37 0.21 -12.56 19.99
CA SER A 37 -0.52 -12.41 18.72
C SER A 37 0.38 -11.90 17.60
N VAL A 38 0.12 -12.42 16.40
CA VAL A 38 0.58 -11.84 15.13
C VAL A 38 -0.66 -11.47 14.33
N LEU A 39 -0.77 -10.21 13.93
CA LEU A 39 -1.86 -9.69 13.11
C LEU A 39 -1.39 -9.52 11.68
N LEU A 40 -2.18 -10.02 10.73
CA LEU A 40 -2.05 -9.71 9.32
C LEU A 40 -2.96 -8.52 9.01
N LEU A 41 -2.39 -7.44 8.51
CA LEU A 41 -3.09 -6.19 8.20
C LEU A 41 -3.09 -5.93 6.70
N GLY A 42 -4.23 -5.51 6.18
CA GLY A 42 -4.37 -4.95 4.83
C GLY A 42 -4.62 -3.45 4.88
N VAL A 43 -4.73 -2.85 3.70
CA VAL A 43 -5.04 -1.44 3.54
C VAL A 43 -6.40 -1.31 2.85
N ASP A 44 -7.33 -0.62 3.49
CA ASP A 44 -8.65 -0.34 2.90
C ASP A 44 -8.59 0.74 1.80
N ASP A 45 -9.75 1.08 1.23
CA ASP A 45 -9.85 2.10 0.17
C ASP A 45 -9.60 3.53 0.67
N HIS A 46 -9.56 3.73 1.99
CA HIS A 46 -9.23 5.00 2.65
C HIS A 46 -7.77 5.05 3.15
N SER A 47 -6.94 4.10 2.70
CA SER A 47 -5.53 3.94 3.12
C SER A 47 -5.37 3.68 4.62
N GLN A 48 -6.39 3.10 5.29
CA GLN A 48 -6.32 2.73 6.70
C GLN A 48 -5.95 1.25 6.85
N LEU A 49 -5.12 0.98 7.85
CA LEU A 49 -4.74 -0.39 8.18
C LEU A 49 -5.89 -1.10 8.88
N MET A 50 -6.31 -2.23 8.30
CA MET A 50 -7.39 -3.07 8.80
C MET A 50 -6.87 -4.48 9.10
N PRO A 51 -7.20 -5.07 10.26
CA PRO A 51 -6.85 -6.45 10.54
C PRO A 51 -7.65 -7.39 9.62
N ILE A 52 -6.91 -8.28 8.93
CA ILE A 52 -7.47 -9.32 8.07
C ILE A 52 -7.58 -10.62 8.85
N ASP A 53 -6.51 -10.98 9.57
CA ASP A 53 -6.41 -12.23 10.31
C ASP A 53 -5.49 -12.07 11.52
N THR A 54 -5.64 -12.98 12.50
CA THR A 54 -4.83 -12.99 13.73
C THR A 54 -4.52 -14.42 14.12
N VAL A 55 -3.24 -14.73 14.30
CA VAL A 55 -2.77 -16.03 14.79
C VAL A 55 -1.96 -15.86 16.07
N LYS A 56 -1.73 -16.98 16.76
CA LYS A 56 -0.87 -17.03 17.95
C LYS A 56 0.46 -17.66 17.58
N VAL A 57 1.52 -17.17 18.25
CA VAL A 57 2.85 -17.78 18.17
C VAL A 57 2.84 -19.08 18.96
N GLU A 58 3.37 -20.16 18.35
CA GLU A 58 3.55 -21.47 18.96
C GLU A 58 5.00 -21.93 18.66
N ALA A 59 5.76 -22.21 19.70
CA ALA A 59 7.19 -22.58 19.62
C ALA A 59 8.01 -21.63 18.71
N GLY A 60 7.78 -20.31 18.82
CA GLY A 60 8.46 -19.28 18.04
C GLY A 60 8.05 -19.23 16.57
N THR A 61 6.95 -19.91 16.17
CA THR A 61 6.45 -19.94 14.79
C THR A 61 5.02 -19.42 14.68
N PHE A 62 4.66 -18.95 13.49
CA PHE A 62 3.29 -18.58 13.14
C PHE A 62 3.01 -18.89 11.66
N SER A 63 1.74 -19.06 11.29
CA SER A 63 1.35 -19.31 9.92
C SER A 63 -0.02 -18.71 9.58
N PHE A 64 -0.12 -18.12 8.38
CA PHE A 64 -1.36 -17.70 7.75
C PHE A 64 -1.54 -18.44 6.42
N SER A 65 -2.78 -18.66 6.02
CA SER A 65 -3.12 -19.19 4.71
C SER A 65 -4.36 -18.51 4.18
N GLY A 66 -4.42 -18.33 2.86
CA GLY A 66 -5.56 -17.69 2.23
C GLY A 66 -5.43 -17.66 0.72
N SER A 67 -6.17 -16.77 0.08
CA SER A 67 -6.15 -16.60 -1.36
C SER A 67 -5.83 -15.16 -1.73
N ALA A 68 -4.87 -14.98 -2.64
CA ALA A 68 -4.50 -13.71 -3.26
C ALA A 68 -4.44 -13.91 -4.76
N LYS A 69 -5.21 -13.14 -5.52
CA LYS A 69 -5.23 -13.28 -6.99
C LYS A 69 -4.09 -12.54 -7.65
N TYR A 70 -3.71 -11.40 -7.11
CA TYR A 70 -2.64 -10.53 -7.56
C TYR A 70 -1.77 -10.13 -6.38
N PRO A 71 -0.50 -9.74 -6.62
CA PRO A 71 0.34 -9.17 -5.57
C PRO A 71 -0.32 -7.96 -4.92
N GLU A 72 -0.32 -7.92 -3.59
CA GLU A 72 -0.82 -6.77 -2.82
C GLU A 72 0.00 -6.56 -1.56
N MET A 73 0.30 -5.30 -1.23
CA MET A 73 1.05 -4.93 -0.04
C MET A 73 0.21 -5.15 1.23
N HIS A 74 0.78 -5.85 2.19
CA HIS A 74 0.23 -6.14 3.50
C HIS A 74 1.27 -5.91 4.58
N TYR A 75 0.85 -5.99 5.85
CA TYR A 75 1.74 -5.76 6.97
C TYR A 75 1.52 -6.79 8.06
N LEU A 76 2.60 -7.24 8.70
CA LEU A 76 2.52 -7.97 9.95
C LEU A 76 2.73 -7.03 11.12
N ASN A 77 1.87 -7.13 12.10
CA ASN A 77 2.00 -6.49 13.40
C ASN A 77 2.17 -7.55 14.48
N PHE A 78 3.24 -7.43 15.24
CA PHE A 78 3.60 -8.35 16.32
C PHE A 78 3.24 -7.74 17.67
N GLU A 79 2.63 -8.50 18.55
CA GLU A 79 2.24 -8.03 19.88
C GLU A 79 3.44 -7.48 20.66
N GLY A 80 3.30 -6.26 21.19
CA GLY A 80 4.38 -5.56 21.92
C GLY A 80 5.47 -4.94 21.03
N VAL A 81 5.35 -5.02 19.70
CA VAL A 81 6.26 -4.40 18.74
C VAL A 81 5.57 -3.20 18.07
N ARG A 82 6.24 -2.05 18.03
CA ARG A 82 5.66 -0.83 17.44
C ARG A 82 5.76 -0.79 15.90
N SER A 83 6.82 -1.39 15.37
CA SER A 83 7.08 -1.38 13.93
C SER A 83 6.25 -2.44 13.21
N LEU A 84 5.75 -2.10 12.04
CA LEU A 84 5.11 -3.04 11.13
C LEU A 84 6.16 -3.65 10.19
N LEU A 85 5.97 -4.91 9.83
CA LEU A 85 6.76 -5.57 8.80
C LEU A 85 5.97 -5.61 7.49
N PRO A 86 6.37 -4.87 6.44
CA PRO A 86 5.72 -4.94 5.15
C PRO A 86 6.05 -6.24 4.43
N LEU A 87 5.08 -6.78 3.70
CA LEU A 87 5.24 -7.94 2.83
C LEU A 87 4.22 -7.89 1.69
N VAL A 88 4.48 -8.65 0.63
CA VAL A 88 3.53 -8.81 -0.48
C VAL A 88 2.83 -10.15 -0.36
N LEU A 89 1.50 -10.13 -0.23
CA LEU A 89 0.69 -11.35 -0.39
C LEU A 89 0.44 -11.60 -1.87
N GLU A 90 0.84 -12.77 -2.32
CA GLU A 90 0.64 -13.29 -3.67
C GLU A 90 0.61 -14.82 -3.63
N PRO A 91 0.15 -15.50 -4.69
CA PRO A 91 0.10 -16.97 -4.69
C PRO A 91 1.48 -17.59 -4.47
N GLY A 92 1.53 -18.60 -3.60
CA GLY A 92 2.76 -19.32 -3.29
C GLY A 92 3.07 -19.41 -1.80
N THR A 93 4.31 -19.76 -1.48
CA THR A 93 4.78 -19.88 -0.10
C THR A 93 5.68 -18.71 0.25
N ILE A 94 5.26 -17.93 1.22
CA ILE A 94 5.99 -16.78 1.77
C ILE A 94 6.63 -17.21 3.09
N THR A 95 7.90 -16.88 3.28
CA THR A 95 8.63 -17.18 4.50
C THR A 95 9.13 -15.91 5.15
N VAL A 96 8.84 -15.74 6.44
CA VAL A 96 9.25 -14.62 7.27
C VAL A 96 10.21 -15.09 8.35
N GLN A 97 11.32 -14.38 8.50
CA GLN A 97 12.24 -14.55 9.64
C GLN A 97 12.43 -13.18 10.29
N ALA A 98 11.94 -13.04 11.51
CA ALA A 98 11.93 -11.78 12.25
C ALA A 98 12.53 -11.95 13.65
N ILE A 99 13.07 -10.85 14.18
CA ILE A 99 13.53 -10.72 15.56
C ILE A 99 12.80 -9.52 16.16
N LYS A 100 12.21 -9.67 17.32
CA LYS A 100 11.36 -8.67 17.99
C LYS A 100 12.01 -7.28 18.08
N ASP A 101 13.28 -7.24 18.49
CA ASP A 101 14.00 -5.99 18.72
C ASP A 101 14.60 -5.39 17.45
N SER A 102 14.47 -6.07 16.29
CA SER A 102 15.02 -5.63 15.00
C SER A 102 14.14 -6.01 13.81
N ILE A 103 12.85 -5.71 13.90
CA ILE A 103 11.85 -5.99 12.84
C ILE A 103 12.28 -5.41 11.49
N GLN A 104 12.93 -4.25 11.48
CA GLN A 104 13.46 -3.62 10.27
C GLN A 104 14.50 -4.47 9.51
N ASN A 105 15.08 -5.46 10.17
CA ASN A 105 16.04 -6.40 9.58
C ASN A 105 15.41 -7.76 9.26
N ALA A 106 14.08 -7.88 9.38
CA ALA A 106 13.38 -9.12 9.06
C ALA A 106 13.55 -9.48 7.57
N SER A 107 13.65 -10.78 7.32
CA SER A 107 13.70 -11.32 5.96
C SER A 107 12.35 -11.83 5.52
N VAL A 108 11.85 -11.36 4.38
CA VAL A 108 10.65 -11.87 3.72
C VAL A 108 11.05 -12.44 2.36
N ARG A 109 10.75 -13.70 2.11
CA ARG A 109 11.20 -14.45 0.92
C ARG A 109 10.14 -15.46 0.46
N GLY A 110 10.42 -16.13 -0.66
CA GLY A 110 9.69 -17.31 -1.14
C GLY A 110 8.81 -17.06 -2.35
N THR A 111 8.51 -15.80 -2.69
CA THR A 111 7.75 -15.43 -3.88
C THR A 111 8.46 -14.32 -4.66
N LYS A 112 8.09 -14.14 -5.94
CA LYS A 112 8.75 -13.18 -6.84
C LYS A 112 8.66 -11.76 -6.29
N SER A 113 7.45 -11.29 -5.94
CA SER A 113 7.28 -9.89 -5.51
C SER A 113 8.02 -9.60 -4.19
N ASN A 114 8.07 -10.54 -3.24
CA ASN A 114 8.84 -10.37 -2.01
C ASN A 114 10.35 -10.35 -2.25
N LEU A 115 10.84 -11.12 -3.23
CA LEU A 115 12.25 -11.08 -3.63
C LEU A 115 12.57 -9.74 -4.31
N ASP A 116 11.74 -9.31 -5.26
CA ASP A 116 11.89 -8.03 -5.96
C ASP A 116 11.93 -6.86 -4.97
N VAL A 117 10.98 -6.82 -4.00
CA VAL A 117 10.97 -5.81 -2.92
C VAL A 117 12.25 -5.82 -2.11
N SER A 118 12.74 -7.01 -1.71
CA SER A 118 13.96 -7.12 -0.90
C SER A 118 15.19 -6.61 -1.65
N GLN A 119 15.35 -6.97 -2.93
CA GLN A 119 16.45 -6.52 -3.77
C GLN A 119 16.39 -5.02 -4.04
N PHE A 120 15.21 -4.50 -4.38
CA PHE A 120 15.03 -3.06 -4.60
C PHE A 120 15.35 -2.24 -3.35
N LEU A 121 14.87 -2.66 -2.16
CA LEU A 121 15.15 -1.97 -0.91
C LEU A 121 16.64 -2.02 -0.53
N GLU A 122 17.36 -3.10 -0.84
CA GLU A 122 18.80 -3.20 -0.64
C GLU A 122 19.55 -2.15 -1.47
N GLU A 123 19.21 -2.01 -2.75
CA GLU A 123 19.83 -1.01 -3.63
C GLU A 123 19.47 0.42 -3.22
N VAL A 124 18.20 0.71 -2.95
CA VAL A 124 17.73 2.03 -2.48
C VAL A 124 18.34 2.39 -1.13
N SER A 125 18.66 1.42 -0.27
CA SER A 125 19.28 1.69 1.02
C SER A 125 20.61 2.42 0.92
N THR A 126 21.38 2.19 -0.15
CA THR A 126 22.67 2.86 -0.40
C THR A 126 22.48 4.35 -0.67
N PHE A 127 21.47 4.70 -1.48
CA PHE A 127 21.11 6.10 -1.74
C PHE A 127 20.60 6.78 -0.47
N ASN A 128 19.74 6.09 0.28
CA ASN A 128 19.18 6.62 1.53
C ASN A 128 20.25 6.84 2.61
N MET A 129 21.28 6.01 2.68
CA MET A 129 22.42 6.23 3.59
C MET A 129 23.19 7.48 3.18
N ALA A 130 23.52 7.63 1.90
CA ALA A 130 24.22 8.82 1.40
C ALA A 130 23.41 10.11 1.62
N LEU A 131 22.11 10.10 1.32
CA LEU A 131 21.21 11.23 1.57
C LEU A 131 21.14 11.64 3.04
N ARG A 132 21.14 10.66 3.97
CA ARG A 132 21.17 10.94 5.42
C ARG A 132 22.49 11.58 5.85
N GLU A 133 23.61 11.10 5.32
CA GLU A 133 24.94 11.66 5.61
C GLU A 133 25.03 13.11 5.14
N ILE A 134 24.70 13.37 3.87
CA ILE A 134 24.68 14.72 3.31
C ILE A 134 23.72 15.62 4.11
N SER A 135 22.52 15.14 4.46
CA SER A 135 21.55 15.90 5.26
C SER A 135 22.08 16.24 6.66
N PHE A 136 22.86 15.35 7.27
CA PHE A 136 23.49 15.61 8.56
C PHE A 136 24.58 16.68 8.45
N GLU A 137 25.44 16.60 7.44
CA GLU A 137 26.50 17.59 7.18
C GLU A 137 25.89 18.96 6.83
N LEU A 138 24.85 19.00 5.98
CA LEU A 138 24.14 20.22 5.62
C LEU A 138 23.55 20.91 6.87
N ARG A 139 22.96 20.15 7.78
CA ARG A 139 22.46 20.68 9.05
C ARG A 139 23.56 21.30 9.90
N ASN A 140 24.72 20.64 9.98
CA ASN A 140 25.88 21.15 10.71
C ASN A 140 26.43 22.45 10.08
N ALA A 141 26.56 22.48 8.73
CA ALA A 141 26.98 23.67 8.01
C ALA A 141 26.03 24.86 8.22
N MET A 142 24.70 24.60 8.23
CA MET A 142 23.70 25.62 8.57
C MET A 142 23.86 26.18 9.98
N LEU A 143 24.15 25.33 10.97
CA LEU A 143 24.38 25.76 12.35
C LEU A 143 25.65 26.64 12.46
N LEU A 144 26.68 26.34 11.69
CA LEU A 144 27.94 27.09 11.64
C LEU A 144 27.88 28.32 10.74
N LYS A 145 26.78 28.51 9.98
CA LYS A 145 26.60 29.57 8.98
C LYS A 145 27.66 29.57 7.89
N ASP A 146 28.17 28.39 7.53
CA ASP A 146 29.16 28.19 6.46
C ASP A 146 28.44 28.17 5.08
N SER A 147 28.29 29.34 4.49
CA SER A 147 27.51 29.52 3.25
C SER A 147 28.10 28.81 2.03
N LEU A 148 29.41 28.63 1.95
CA LEU A 148 30.05 27.92 0.84
C LEU A 148 29.78 26.43 0.93
N ASN A 149 29.94 25.85 2.13
CA ASN A 149 29.71 24.44 2.35
C ASN A 149 28.20 24.09 2.26
N ILE A 150 27.32 24.99 2.67
CA ILE A 150 25.86 24.83 2.48
C ILE A 150 25.52 24.67 1.00
N SER A 151 26.04 25.54 0.12
CA SER A 151 25.77 25.45 -1.32
C SER A 151 26.29 24.15 -1.94
N ASP A 152 27.50 23.75 -1.61
CA ASP A 152 28.09 22.49 -2.12
C ASP A 152 27.33 21.25 -1.65
N LEU A 153 26.94 21.21 -0.36
CA LEU A 153 26.16 20.10 0.19
C LEU A 153 24.74 20.05 -0.38
N GLN A 154 24.12 21.21 -0.68
CA GLN A 154 22.84 21.25 -1.35
C GLN A 154 22.92 20.65 -2.75
N ASP A 155 23.96 21.05 -3.53
CA ASP A 155 24.20 20.49 -4.87
C ASP A 155 24.46 18.97 -4.82
N GLN A 156 25.19 18.50 -3.81
CA GLN A 156 25.41 17.05 -3.58
C GLN A 156 24.11 16.34 -3.27
N TYR A 157 23.25 16.92 -2.41
CA TYR A 157 21.94 16.36 -2.06
C TYR A 157 21.05 16.23 -3.29
N ASP A 158 20.90 17.31 -4.06
CA ASP A 158 20.06 17.36 -5.26
C ASP A 158 20.54 16.36 -6.33
N ASN A 159 21.87 16.24 -6.50
CA ASN A 159 22.46 15.24 -7.40
C ASN A 159 22.18 13.80 -6.92
N MET A 160 22.20 13.54 -5.61
CA MET A 160 21.91 12.22 -5.08
C MET A 160 20.43 11.86 -5.24
N VAL A 161 19.52 12.82 -5.04
CA VAL A 161 18.08 12.66 -5.31
C VAL A 161 17.86 12.35 -6.80
N ALA A 162 18.50 13.10 -7.71
CA ALA A 162 18.39 12.84 -9.15
C ALA A 162 18.84 11.41 -9.50
N LYS A 163 19.97 10.95 -8.95
CA LYS A 163 20.44 9.57 -9.17
C LYS A 163 19.47 8.51 -8.65
N LEU A 164 18.84 8.74 -7.50
CA LEU A 164 17.80 7.83 -6.98
C LEU A 164 16.59 7.79 -7.92
N THR A 165 16.13 8.96 -8.39
CA THR A 165 15.02 9.04 -9.35
C THR A 165 15.37 8.33 -10.66
N ASP A 166 16.56 8.53 -11.22
CA ASP A 166 17.02 7.84 -12.42
C ASP A 166 17.06 6.31 -12.22
N PHE A 167 17.51 5.85 -11.05
CA PHE A 167 17.49 4.44 -10.69
C PHE A 167 16.05 3.89 -10.63
N GLU A 168 15.12 4.59 -9.98
CA GLU A 168 13.71 4.20 -9.90
C GLU A 168 13.05 4.11 -11.27
N LEU A 169 13.28 5.09 -12.15
CA LEU A 169 12.76 5.09 -13.53
C LEU A 169 13.35 3.94 -14.36
N SER A 170 14.64 3.69 -14.23
CA SER A 170 15.30 2.56 -14.89
C SER A 170 14.73 1.24 -14.38
N TYR A 171 14.48 1.12 -13.07
CA TYR A 171 13.89 -0.08 -12.48
C TYR A 171 12.50 -0.39 -13.10
N ILE A 172 11.63 0.60 -13.25
CA ILE A 172 10.31 0.44 -13.87
C ILE A 172 10.46 -0.09 -15.30
N THR A 173 11.37 0.51 -16.06
CA THR A 173 11.58 0.18 -17.48
C THR A 173 12.17 -1.23 -17.66
N ASP A 174 13.11 -1.62 -16.81
CA ASP A 174 13.82 -2.89 -16.90
C ASP A 174 13.01 -4.06 -16.30
N ASN A 175 12.04 -3.77 -15.41
CA ASN A 175 11.25 -4.76 -14.69
C ASN A 175 9.73 -4.53 -14.81
N PRO A 176 9.16 -4.49 -16.03
CA PRO A 176 7.74 -4.18 -16.23
C PRO A 176 6.79 -5.23 -15.64
N ASP A 177 7.27 -6.43 -15.32
CA ASP A 177 6.54 -7.54 -14.69
C ASP A 177 6.73 -7.60 -13.15
N SER A 178 7.44 -6.61 -12.57
CA SER A 178 7.61 -6.50 -11.13
C SER A 178 6.49 -5.67 -10.49
N TYR A 179 5.96 -6.16 -9.37
CA TYR A 179 5.00 -5.40 -8.57
C TYR A 179 5.62 -4.11 -8.00
N VAL A 180 6.92 -4.11 -7.72
CA VAL A 180 7.67 -2.91 -7.29
C VAL A 180 7.58 -1.78 -8.31
N SER A 181 7.63 -2.11 -9.61
CA SER A 181 7.50 -1.10 -10.69
C SER A 181 6.17 -0.36 -10.62
N SER A 182 5.05 -1.04 -10.30
CA SER A 182 3.79 -0.36 -10.10
C SER A 182 3.77 0.49 -8.83
N LEU A 183 4.41 0.06 -7.75
CA LEU A 183 4.49 0.84 -6.50
C LEU A 183 5.29 2.13 -6.69
N ILE A 184 6.43 2.05 -7.39
CA ILE A 184 7.24 3.23 -7.71
C ILE A 184 6.44 4.20 -8.59
N LEU A 185 5.83 3.70 -9.67
CA LEU A 185 5.06 4.54 -10.59
C LEU A 185 3.87 5.21 -9.89
N GLU A 186 3.12 4.47 -9.07
CA GLU A 186 2.03 5.02 -8.25
C GLU A 186 2.52 6.15 -7.35
N GLN A 187 3.66 5.97 -6.68
CA GLN A 187 4.27 6.97 -5.82
C GLN A 187 4.70 8.22 -6.61
N GLN A 188 5.37 8.06 -7.75
CA GLN A 188 5.84 9.18 -8.59
C GLN A 188 4.66 10.04 -9.09
N VAL A 189 3.57 9.40 -9.51
CA VAL A 189 2.34 10.10 -9.95
C VAL A 189 1.65 10.79 -8.77
N THR A 190 1.46 10.08 -7.66
CA THR A 190 0.75 10.60 -6.48
C THR A 190 1.48 11.78 -5.83
N SER A 191 2.83 11.75 -5.82
CA SER A 191 3.64 12.84 -5.28
C SER A 191 3.78 14.04 -6.24
N GLY A 192 3.31 13.92 -7.49
CA GLY A 192 3.46 14.94 -8.52
C GLY A 192 4.90 15.09 -9.02
N GLN A 193 5.77 14.11 -8.80
CA GLN A 193 7.14 14.09 -9.30
C GLN A 193 7.23 13.72 -10.78
N MET A 194 6.19 13.06 -11.31
CA MET A 194 6.07 12.69 -12.71
C MET A 194 4.80 13.25 -13.31
N ASP A 195 4.88 13.79 -14.53
CA ASP A 195 3.69 14.24 -15.25
C ASP A 195 2.87 13.06 -15.81
N SER A 196 1.58 13.32 -16.10
CA SER A 196 0.66 12.28 -16.53
C SER A 196 1.03 11.67 -17.89
N ALA A 197 1.68 12.40 -18.78
CA ALA A 197 2.05 11.91 -20.12
C ALA A 197 3.22 10.92 -20.01
N GLU A 198 4.24 11.25 -19.22
CA GLU A 198 5.37 10.38 -18.93
C GLU A 198 4.90 9.11 -18.18
N ALA A 199 4.06 9.29 -17.16
CA ALA A 199 3.49 8.19 -16.38
C ALA A 199 2.66 7.23 -17.25
N GLN A 200 1.90 7.75 -18.24
CA GLN A 200 1.12 6.93 -19.16
C GLN A 200 2.03 6.03 -20.01
N ILE A 201 3.18 6.55 -20.49
CA ILE A 201 4.14 5.76 -21.28
C ILE A 201 4.69 4.60 -20.46
N LEU A 202 5.07 4.83 -19.19
CA LEU A 202 5.57 3.78 -18.30
C LEU A 202 4.47 2.80 -17.91
N TYR A 203 3.27 3.29 -17.62
CA TYR A 203 2.12 2.43 -17.33
C TYR A 203 1.80 1.49 -18.49
N ASP A 204 1.85 1.99 -19.74
CA ASP A 204 1.56 1.16 -20.91
C ASP A 204 2.56 0.00 -21.09
N GLN A 205 3.79 0.16 -20.61
CA GLN A 205 4.83 -0.87 -20.63
C GLN A 205 4.65 -1.94 -19.54
N LEU A 206 3.93 -1.66 -18.46
CA LEU A 206 3.73 -2.64 -17.39
C LEU A 206 3.00 -3.89 -17.87
N ASP A 207 3.37 -5.05 -17.32
CA ASP A 207 2.69 -6.33 -17.59
C ASP A 207 1.20 -6.27 -17.25
N GLY A 208 0.41 -7.02 -18.02
CA GLY A 208 -1.05 -7.03 -17.86
C GLY A 208 -1.53 -7.54 -16.49
N ASN A 209 -0.75 -8.37 -15.79
CA ASN A 209 -1.10 -8.80 -14.43
C ASN A 209 -0.76 -7.70 -13.40
N ILE A 210 0.32 -6.96 -13.61
CA ILE A 210 0.70 -5.81 -12.78
C ILE A 210 -0.34 -4.70 -12.89
N LYS A 211 -0.85 -4.41 -14.09
CA LYS A 211 -1.98 -3.47 -14.30
C LYS A 211 -3.25 -3.85 -13.54
N LYS A 212 -3.45 -5.15 -13.25
CA LYS A 212 -4.61 -5.65 -12.51
C LYS A 212 -4.45 -5.62 -10.98
N THR A 213 -3.25 -5.34 -10.47
CA THR A 213 -3.02 -5.12 -9.03
C THR A 213 -3.72 -3.86 -8.55
N LYS A 214 -3.92 -3.71 -7.24
CA LYS A 214 -4.50 -2.49 -6.66
C LYS A 214 -3.69 -1.24 -7.05
N SER A 215 -2.35 -1.32 -6.99
CA SER A 215 -1.46 -0.25 -7.44
C SER A 215 -1.65 0.09 -8.93
N GLY A 216 -1.66 -0.92 -9.81
CA GLY A 216 -1.90 -0.72 -11.24
C GLY A 216 -3.24 -0.07 -11.56
N GLN A 217 -4.31 -0.45 -10.85
CA GLN A 217 -5.63 0.17 -10.98
C GLN A 217 -5.65 1.61 -10.44
N ASN A 218 -4.94 1.88 -9.36
CA ASN A 218 -4.83 3.24 -8.83
C ASN A 218 -4.11 4.18 -9.79
N ILE A 219 -3.01 3.72 -10.41
CA ILE A 219 -2.32 4.48 -11.46
C ILE A 219 -3.29 4.81 -12.59
N GLN A 220 -4.05 3.82 -13.09
CA GLN A 220 -5.04 4.05 -14.15
C GLN A 220 -6.06 5.12 -13.76
N LYS A 221 -6.56 5.09 -12.52
CA LYS A 221 -7.50 6.10 -12.01
C LYS A 221 -6.86 7.50 -11.94
N LEU A 222 -5.59 7.59 -11.55
CA LEU A 222 -4.86 8.86 -11.48
C LEU A 222 -4.59 9.45 -12.87
N LEU A 223 -4.29 8.60 -13.84
CA LEU A 223 -4.02 9.01 -15.22
C LEU A 223 -5.30 9.39 -15.99
N ASN A 224 -6.42 8.73 -15.71
CA ASN A 224 -7.70 8.92 -16.39
C ASN A 224 -8.82 9.31 -15.39
N PRO A 225 -8.72 10.47 -14.73
CA PRO A 225 -9.72 10.87 -13.74
C PRO A 225 -11.12 11.07 -14.34
N GLU A 226 -11.23 11.33 -15.63
CA GLU A 226 -12.51 11.50 -16.32
C GLU A 226 -13.26 10.16 -16.50
N GLU A 227 -12.56 9.06 -16.77
CA GLU A 227 -13.16 7.73 -16.86
C GLU A 227 -13.70 7.23 -15.51
N VAL A 228 -13.14 7.72 -14.40
CA VAL A 228 -13.62 7.39 -13.05
C VAL A 228 -14.85 8.22 -12.66
N GLN A 229 -15.00 9.40 -13.25
CA GLN A 229 -16.17 10.26 -13.03
C GLN A 229 -17.42 9.76 -13.77
N GLU A 230 -17.29 9.05 -14.89
CA GLU A 230 -18.46 8.46 -15.58
C GLU A 230 -19.20 7.39 -14.74
N ASN A 231 -18.58 6.84 -13.69
CA ASN A 231 -19.21 5.88 -12.77
C ASN A 231 -19.60 6.44 -11.40
N LYS A 232 -19.37 7.73 -11.14
CA LYS A 232 -19.93 8.45 -9.98
C LYS A 232 -20.63 9.68 -10.52
N GLU A 233 -21.93 9.55 -10.72
CA GLU A 233 -22.82 10.71 -10.92
C GLU A 233 -22.65 11.64 -9.70
N SER A 234 -21.75 12.62 -9.84
CA SER A 234 -21.74 13.74 -8.90
C SER A 234 -23.02 14.52 -9.15
N PRO A 235 -23.91 14.67 -8.18
CA PRO A 235 -25.18 15.33 -8.39
C PRO A 235 -24.94 16.78 -8.81
N GLU A 236 -25.57 17.19 -9.90
CA GLU A 236 -25.58 18.57 -10.33
C GLU A 236 -26.56 19.41 -9.51
N VAL A 237 -26.44 20.75 -9.62
CA VAL A 237 -27.34 21.66 -8.94
C VAL A 237 -28.78 21.47 -9.49
N GLY A 238 -29.69 21.06 -8.61
CA GLY A 238 -31.09 20.75 -8.96
C GLY A 238 -31.40 19.26 -8.99
N GLU A 239 -30.41 18.39 -8.89
CA GLU A 239 -30.59 16.94 -8.79
C GLU A 239 -30.83 16.47 -7.35
N VAL A 240 -31.33 15.25 -7.23
CA VAL A 240 -31.55 14.61 -5.94
C VAL A 240 -30.21 14.13 -5.39
N ALA A 241 -29.82 14.66 -4.22
CA ALA A 241 -28.59 14.20 -3.55
C ALA A 241 -28.66 12.68 -3.28
N PRO A 242 -27.60 11.91 -3.57
CA PRO A 242 -27.56 10.48 -3.27
C PRO A 242 -27.64 10.26 -1.76
N ASP A 243 -28.30 9.15 -1.37
CA ASP A 243 -28.31 8.77 0.05
C ASP A 243 -26.94 8.23 0.45
N PHE A 244 -26.52 8.53 1.66
CA PHE A 244 -25.36 7.94 2.30
C PHE A 244 -25.62 7.69 3.80
N GLN A 245 -24.89 6.78 4.40
CA GLN A 245 -24.99 6.48 5.81
C GLN A 245 -23.67 6.79 6.51
N ALA A 246 -23.75 7.38 7.69
CA ALA A 246 -22.61 7.65 8.55
C ALA A 246 -22.94 7.30 10.01
N PRO A 247 -21.95 6.86 10.81
CA PRO A 247 -22.17 6.62 12.24
C PRO A 247 -22.34 7.95 12.99
N SER A 248 -23.34 8.03 13.86
CA SER A 248 -23.47 9.12 14.83
C SER A 248 -22.41 8.98 15.94
N PRO A 249 -22.20 10.01 16.77
CA PRO A 249 -21.31 9.93 17.93
C PRO A 249 -21.64 8.77 18.89
N GLU A 250 -22.90 8.32 18.90
CA GLU A 250 -23.38 7.16 19.68
C GLU A 250 -23.20 5.83 18.94
N GLY A 251 -22.58 5.82 17.75
CA GLY A 251 -22.32 4.64 16.95
C GLY A 251 -23.52 4.11 16.16
N LYS A 252 -24.64 4.85 16.12
CA LYS A 252 -25.80 4.45 15.32
C LYS A 252 -25.63 4.94 13.87
N LEU A 253 -25.86 4.04 12.90
CA LEU A 253 -25.89 4.45 11.49
C LEU A 253 -27.10 5.36 11.23
N VAL A 254 -26.83 6.50 10.62
CA VAL A 254 -27.83 7.53 10.25
C VAL A 254 -27.73 7.75 8.75
N SER A 255 -28.87 7.62 8.04
CA SER A 255 -28.97 7.94 6.62
C SER A 255 -29.28 9.42 6.42
N LEU A 256 -28.74 10.02 5.35
CA LEU A 256 -29.12 11.37 4.94
C LEU A 256 -30.62 11.47 4.74
N TYR A 257 -31.25 10.44 4.13
CA TYR A 257 -32.67 10.45 3.82
C TYR A 257 -33.56 10.41 5.06
N ASP A 258 -33.10 9.76 6.15
CA ASP A 258 -33.81 9.74 7.43
C ASP A 258 -33.75 11.10 8.16
N THR A 259 -32.74 11.93 7.85
CA THR A 259 -32.54 13.24 8.47
C THR A 259 -33.08 14.41 7.64
N LYS A 260 -33.53 14.17 6.40
CA LYS A 260 -34.05 15.20 5.50
C LYS A 260 -35.19 16.01 6.14
N LYS A 261 -35.07 17.31 6.01
CA LYS A 261 -36.09 18.30 6.33
C LYS A 261 -36.45 19.14 5.10
N LYS A 262 -37.28 20.16 5.26
CA LYS A 262 -37.61 21.11 4.20
C LYS A 262 -36.34 21.75 3.60
N PHE A 263 -35.36 22.03 4.44
CA PHE A 263 -33.99 22.40 4.07
C PHE A 263 -33.02 21.57 4.90
N THR A 264 -32.00 21.03 4.25
CA THR A 264 -30.93 20.24 4.90
C THR A 264 -29.60 20.80 4.42
N VAL A 265 -28.72 21.15 5.36
CA VAL A 265 -27.35 21.59 5.09
C VAL A 265 -26.42 20.42 5.42
N ILE A 266 -25.55 20.06 4.48
CA ILE A 266 -24.49 19.07 4.68
C ILE A 266 -23.18 19.85 4.72
N ASP A 267 -22.46 19.75 5.84
CA ASP A 267 -21.15 20.34 6.02
C ASP A 267 -20.08 19.26 6.07
N PHE A 268 -19.09 19.35 5.19
CA PHE A 268 -17.94 18.44 5.16
C PHE A 268 -16.76 19.10 5.89
N TRP A 269 -16.49 18.66 7.10
CA TRP A 269 -15.48 19.24 7.96
C TRP A 269 -14.51 18.20 8.54
N ALA A 270 -13.39 18.66 9.09
CA ALA A 270 -12.46 17.82 9.82
C ALA A 270 -11.93 18.55 11.07
N SER A 271 -11.61 17.80 12.11
CA SER A 271 -11.11 18.36 13.39
C SER A 271 -9.79 19.15 13.26
N TRP A 272 -8.97 18.81 12.29
CA TRP A 272 -7.72 19.52 11.95
C TRP A 272 -7.91 20.69 10.97
N CYS A 273 -9.08 20.83 10.35
CA CYS A 273 -9.39 21.93 9.43
C CYS A 273 -9.68 23.21 10.24
N LYS A 274 -8.73 24.12 10.27
CA LYS A 274 -8.89 25.39 11.02
C LYS A 274 -10.04 26.26 10.47
N PRO A 275 -10.17 26.52 9.15
CA PRO A 275 -11.30 27.27 8.60
C PRO A 275 -12.66 26.67 8.96
N CYS A 276 -12.80 25.34 8.93
CA CYS A 276 -14.04 24.66 9.27
C CYS A 276 -14.42 24.91 10.74
N ARG A 277 -13.45 24.88 11.65
CA ARG A 277 -13.69 25.18 13.08
C ARG A 277 -14.07 26.63 13.32
N ASP A 278 -13.47 27.54 12.56
CA ASP A 278 -13.77 28.98 12.66
C ASP A 278 -15.22 29.28 12.18
N GLN A 279 -15.78 28.46 11.25
CA GLN A 279 -17.16 28.56 10.75
C GLN A 279 -18.19 27.86 11.65
N SER A 280 -17.78 26.91 12.50
CA SER A 280 -18.71 26.12 13.32
C SER A 280 -19.67 26.96 14.19
N PRO A 281 -19.29 28.11 14.79
CA PRO A 281 -20.22 28.92 15.55
C PRO A 281 -21.42 29.45 14.70
N GLU A 282 -21.16 29.85 13.46
CA GLU A 282 -22.23 30.33 12.56
C GLU A 282 -23.22 29.21 12.20
N LEU A 283 -22.73 27.98 12.00
CA LEU A 283 -23.57 26.81 11.74
C LEU A 283 -24.43 26.46 12.96
N ILE A 284 -23.88 26.57 14.17
CA ILE A 284 -24.64 26.37 15.42
C ILE A 284 -25.75 27.40 15.55
N ASP A 285 -25.47 28.68 15.28
CA ASP A 285 -26.47 29.75 15.35
C ASP A 285 -27.57 29.54 14.29
N LEU A 286 -27.21 29.13 13.07
CA LEU A 286 -28.16 28.75 12.02
C LEU A 286 -29.05 27.60 12.50
N TYR A 287 -28.48 26.54 13.02
CA TYR A 287 -29.22 25.40 13.54
C TYR A 287 -30.23 25.83 14.63
N ASN A 288 -29.77 26.58 15.63
CA ASN A 288 -30.61 27.05 16.72
C ASN A 288 -31.79 27.93 16.25
N ASN A 289 -31.57 28.73 15.19
CA ASN A 289 -32.59 29.63 14.66
C ASN A 289 -33.62 28.94 13.75
N TYR A 290 -33.28 27.81 13.14
CA TYR A 290 -34.09 27.18 12.10
C TYR A 290 -34.53 25.73 12.36
N GLN A 291 -33.97 25.02 13.36
CA GLN A 291 -34.28 23.60 13.64
C GLN A 291 -35.76 23.30 13.90
N SER A 292 -36.55 24.31 14.31
CA SER A 292 -37.96 24.18 14.63
C SER A 292 -38.90 24.68 13.49
N LYS A 293 -38.35 25.17 12.40
CA LYS A 293 -39.09 25.69 11.23
C LYS A 293 -39.07 24.69 10.09
#